data_e886d13bb5705763f0903cb7892f03b8
#
_entry.id   e886d13bb5705763f0903cb7892f03b8
#
_cell.length_a   1.000
_cell.length_b   1.000
_cell.length_c   1.000
_cell.angle_alpha   90.00
_cell.angle_beta   90.00
_cell.angle_gamma   90.00
#
_symmetry.space_group_name_H-M   'P 1'
#
loop_
_entity.id
_entity.type
_entity.pdbx_description
1 polymer ?
#
loop_
_entity_poly.entity_id
_entity_poly.type
_entity_poly.pdbx_seq_one_letter_code
_entity_poly.pdbx_strand_id
1 'polypeptide(L)' 'MSEIPAVTQDNLRVLLPSKVALTLEEIAKAKNTEPADEIAAFYASDVYRNLENELTKYWWFSPAELCDLYLGR' A
#
# COMPACT_ATOMS: atom_id res chain seq x y z
N MET A 1 -15.11 17.07 17.47
CA MET A 1 -14.31 16.68 16.32
C MET A 1 -13.27 15.68 16.73
N SER A 2 -13.09 14.76 15.96
CA SER A 2 -12.08 13.76 16.25
C SER A 2 -10.80 14.14 15.55
N GLU A 3 -9.73 13.95 16.23
CA GLU A 3 -8.43 14.07 15.63
C GLU A 3 -8.07 12.80 14.94
N ILE A 4 -7.40 12.95 13.83
CA ILE A 4 -6.80 11.81 13.19
C ILE A 4 -5.52 11.52 13.95
N PRO A 5 -5.40 10.35 14.57
CA PRO A 5 -4.17 10.03 15.30
C PRO A 5 -2.98 10.05 14.36
N ALA A 6 -1.86 10.47 14.86
CA ALA A 6 -0.63 10.42 14.08
C ALA A 6 -0.33 8.97 13.74
N VAL A 7 0.05 8.72 12.49
CA VAL A 7 0.46 7.38 12.10
C VAL A 7 1.91 7.19 12.51
N THR A 8 2.13 6.28 13.42
CA THR A 8 3.47 5.93 13.90
C THR A 8 3.82 4.55 13.35
N GLN A 9 5.05 4.11 13.60
CA GLN A 9 5.47 2.79 13.13
C GLN A 9 4.58 1.70 13.74
N ASP A 10 4.15 1.87 15.00
CA ASP A 10 3.27 0.91 15.64
C ASP A 10 1.88 0.91 15.03
N ASN A 11 1.32 2.10 14.78
CA ASN A 11 0.00 2.20 14.15
C ASN A 11 0.02 1.67 12.74
N LEU A 12 1.11 1.92 12.01
CA LEU A 12 1.24 1.46 10.64
C LEU A 12 1.19 -0.07 10.57
N ARG A 13 1.75 -0.75 11.56
CA ARG A 13 1.71 -2.20 11.61
C ARG A 13 0.27 -2.73 11.62
N VAL A 14 -0.64 -1.99 12.26
CA VAL A 14 -2.05 -2.36 12.32
C VAL A 14 -2.77 -2.00 11.02
N LEU A 15 -2.43 -0.86 10.43
CA LEU A 15 -3.12 -0.34 9.25
C LEU A 15 -2.63 -0.95 7.94
N LEU A 16 -1.40 -1.41 7.93
CA LEU A 16 -0.74 -1.86 6.71
C LEU A 16 -1.46 -3.01 5.99
N PRO A 17 -1.95 -4.04 6.69
CA PRO A 17 -2.60 -5.15 5.99
C PRO A 17 -3.79 -4.71 5.14
N SER A 18 -4.63 -3.82 5.66
CA SER A 18 -5.78 -3.33 4.91
C SER A 18 -5.35 -2.52 3.69
N LYS A 19 -4.36 -1.65 3.87
CA LYS A 19 -3.85 -0.83 2.79
C LYS A 19 -3.25 -1.71 1.69
N VAL A 20 -2.51 -2.73 2.07
CA VAL A 20 -1.92 -3.66 1.11
C VAL A 20 -3.00 -4.42 0.35
N ALA A 21 -4.03 -4.90 1.05
CA ALA A 21 -5.10 -5.63 0.40
C ALA A 21 -5.80 -4.78 -0.66
N LEU A 22 -6.12 -3.54 -0.31
CA LEU A 22 -6.79 -2.63 -1.24
C LEU A 22 -5.89 -2.27 -2.41
N THR A 23 -4.59 -2.09 -2.15
CA THR A 23 -3.64 -1.79 -3.21
C THR A 23 -3.51 -2.96 -4.18
N LEU A 24 -3.47 -4.20 -3.65
CA LEU A 24 -3.40 -5.38 -4.48
C LEU A 24 -4.62 -5.50 -5.39
N GLU A 25 -5.80 -5.13 -4.88
CA GLU A 25 -7.00 -5.13 -5.70
C GLU A 25 -6.89 -4.15 -6.86
N GLU A 26 -6.34 -2.96 -6.59
CA GLU A 26 -6.13 -1.97 -7.65
C GLU A 26 -5.14 -2.45 -8.71
N ILE A 27 -4.05 -3.06 -8.25
CA ILE A 27 -3.04 -3.60 -9.16
C ILE A 27 -3.64 -4.70 -10.04
N ALA A 28 -4.39 -5.60 -9.42
CA ALA A 28 -5.01 -6.70 -10.15
C ALA A 28 -5.98 -6.20 -11.20
N LYS A 29 -6.77 -5.18 -10.87
CA LYS A 29 -7.67 -4.57 -11.83
C LYS A 29 -6.92 -3.97 -13.01
N ALA A 30 -5.84 -3.24 -12.72
CA ALA A 30 -5.06 -2.57 -13.76
C ALA A 30 -4.36 -3.56 -14.67
N LYS A 31 -3.94 -4.71 -14.14
CA LYS A 31 -3.22 -5.73 -14.89
C LYS A 31 -4.11 -6.85 -15.41
N ASN A 32 -5.38 -6.82 -15.02
CA ASN A 32 -6.35 -7.87 -15.37
C ASN A 32 -5.89 -9.23 -14.83
N THR A 33 -5.48 -9.24 -13.56
CA THR A 33 -5.02 -10.44 -12.86
C THR A 33 -5.82 -10.57 -11.57
N GLU A 34 -5.49 -11.60 -10.77
CA GLU A 34 -6.09 -11.77 -9.46
C GLU A 34 -5.18 -11.17 -8.39
N PRO A 35 -5.74 -10.61 -7.31
CA PRO A 35 -4.88 -10.07 -6.25
C PRO A 35 -3.86 -11.08 -5.72
N ALA A 36 -4.25 -12.36 -5.62
CA ALA A 36 -3.35 -13.39 -5.13
C ALA A 36 -2.11 -13.55 -6.02
N ASP A 37 -2.26 -13.27 -7.31
CA ASP A 37 -1.14 -13.40 -8.25
C ASP A 37 -0.10 -12.30 -8.06
N GLU A 38 -0.48 -11.20 -7.40
CA GLU A 38 0.38 -10.03 -7.27
C GLU A 38 1.06 -9.95 -5.91
N ILE A 39 0.72 -10.83 -4.97
CA ILE A 39 1.18 -10.72 -3.58
C ILE A 39 2.70 -10.75 -3.49
N ALA A 40 3.33 -11.78 -4.04
CA ALA A 40 4.77 -11.95 -3.88
C ALA A 40 5.55 -10.80 -4.52
N ALA A 41 5.15 -10.39 -5.71
CA ALA A 41 5.84 -9.31 -6.41
C ALA A 41 5.67 -7.99 -5.67
N PHE A 42 4.46 -7.73 -5.14
CA PHE A 42 4.22 -6.48 -4.42
C PHE A 42 5.06 -6.41 -3.15
N TYR A 43 5.11 -7.50 -2.38
CA TYR A 43 5.87 -7.52 -1.14
C TYR A 43 7.38 -7.38 -1.38
N ALA A 44 7.85 -7.74 -2.57
CA ALA A 44 9.25 -7.58 -2.93
C ALA A 44 9.56 -6.21 -3.52
N SER A 45 8.56 -5.37 -3.72
CA SER A 45 8.72 -4.10 -4.42
C SER A 45 9.23 -2.99 -3.50
N ASP A 46 9.78 -1.95 -4.14
CA ASP A 46 10.19 -0.75 -3.41
C ASP A 46 8.98 -0.01 -2.85
N VAL A 47 7.84 -0.08 -3.52
CA VAL A 47 6.62 0.55 -3.02
C VAL A 47 6.23 -0.03 -1.68
N TYR A 48 6.26 -1.35 -1.54
CA TYR A 48 5.94 -1.97 -0.26
C TYR A 48 6.98 -1.60 0.80
N ARG A 49 8.26 -1.62 0.44
CA ARG A 49 9.32 -1.26 1.37
C ARG A 49 9.11 0.15 1.90
N ASN A 50 8.77 1.08 1.01
CA ASN A 50 8.50 2.46 1.42
C ASN A 50 7.21 2.57 2.22
N LEU A 51 6.18 1.80 1.84
CA LEU A 51 4.90 1.84 2.52
C LEU A 51 5.02 1.41 3.98
N GLU A 52 5.85 0.42 4.28
CA GLU A 52 5.99 -0.07 5.64
C GLU A 52 6.88 0.81 6.50
N ASN A 53 7.52 1.81 5.92
CA ASN A 53 8.38 2.75 6.64
C ASN A 53 7.65 4.08 6.79
N GLU A 54 7.30 4.44 8.02
CA GLU A 54 6.51 5.65 8.26
C GLU A 54 7.24 6.92 7.82
N LEU A 55 8.56 6.89 7.76
CA LEU A 55 9.34 8.07 7.39
C LEU A 55 9.17 8.46 5.93
N THR A 56 8.77 7.53 5.08
CA THR A 56 8.55 7.83 3.67
C THR A 56 7.19 8.46 3.42
N LYS A 57 6.27 8.32 4.38
CA LYS A 57 4.90 8.83 4.31
C LYS A 57 4.08 8.23 3.16
N TYR A 58 4.48 7.08 2.65
CA TYR A 58 3.71 6.39 1.60
C TYR A 58 2.33 5.97 2.09
N TRP A 59 2.16 5.81 3.40
CA TRP A 59 0.86 5.45 3.96
C TRP A 59 -0.19 6.55 3.76
N TRP A 60 0.21 7.76 3.39
CA TRP A 60 -0.72 8.83 3.03
C TRP A 60 -1.37 8.60 1.67
N PHE A 61 -0.73 7.83 0.79
CA PHE A 61 -1.26 7.60 -0.56
C PHE A 61 -2.44 6.66 -0.52
N SER A 62 -3.41 6.90 -1.43
CA SER A 62 -4.54 5.99 -1.58
C SER A 62 -4.07 4.70 -2.26
N PRO A 63 -4.87 3.61 -2.16
CA PRO A 63 -4.53 2.40 -2.90
C PRO A 63 -4.33 2.64 -4.39
N ALA A 64 -5.14 3.52 -5.01
CA ALA A 64 -4.99 3.82 -6.42
C ALA A 64 -3.67 4.53 -6.70
N GLU A 65 -3.26 5.45 -5.82
CA GLU A 65 -1.99 6.12 -5.96
C GLU A 65 -0.81 5.17 -5.79
N LEU A 66 -0.91 4.27 -4.82
CA LEU A 66 0.12 3.26 -4.61
C LEU A 66 0.23 2.32 -5.83
N CYS A 67 -0.91 1.99 -6.41
CA CYS A 67 -0.94 1.19 -7.62
C CYS A 67 -0.20 1.90 -8.76
N ASP A 68 -0.46 3.19 -8.93
CA ASP A 68 0.22 3.97 -9.98
C ASP A 68 1.73 4.01 -9.75
N LEU A 69 2.15 4.20 -8.50
CA LEU A 69 3.56 4.18 -8.17
C LEU A 69 4.19 2.83 -8.48
N TYR A 70 3.48 1.77 -8.14
CA TYR A 70 3.96 0.41 -8.35
C TYR A 70 4.11 0.09 -9.84
N LEU A 71 3.16 0.55 -10.65
CA LEU A 71 3.16 0.28 -12.08
C LEU A 71 3.98 1.29 -12.89
N GLY A 72 4.51 2.30 -12.23
CA GLY A 72 5.33 3.31 -12.90
C GLY A 72 4.52 4.31 -13.70
N ARG A 73 3.30 4.57 -13.27
CA ARG A 73 2.41 5.49 -13.97
C ARG A 73 2.29 6.83 -13.30
#